data_cb18e4e7ee183dc97cc84bbbd5625941
#
_entry.id   cb18e4e7ee183dc97cc84bbbd5625941
#
_cell.length_a   1.000
_cell.length_b   1.000
_cell.length_c   1.000
_cell.angle_alpha   90.00
_cell.angle_beta   90.00
_cell.angle_gamma   90.00
#
_symmetry.space_group_name_H-M   'P 1'
#
loop_
_entity.id
_entity.type
_entity.pdbx_description
1 polymer ?
#
loop_
_entity_poly.entity_id
_entity_poly.type
_entity_poly.pdbx_seq_one_letter_code
_entity_poly.pdbx_strand_id
1 'polypeptide(L)'
;MILAIAAALVPAIVDTIETGRVYLFSREFLDDLPARFTGRGRLRFLLQPTIAVILGARGGVADARAGHPPYLFGLLLDGGRRGELARSGWAAIRNLLAVGIILDLVFQLILYRSVHPGAALVVGPILICAPYALARALSNRVARWSKGSGGTT
;
A
#
# COMPACT_ATOMS: atom_id res chain seq x y z
N MET A 1 -8.68 -6.43 10.21
CA MET A 1 -7.48 -5.60 10.10
C MET A 1 -6.75 -5.41 11.41
N ILE A 2 -7.39 -4.95 12.50
CA ILE A 2 -6.75 -4.81 13.83
C ILE A 2 -6.09 -6.11 14.28
N LEU A 3 -6.78 -7.25 14.16
CA LEU A 3 -6.23 -8.58 14.44
C LEU A 3 -5.01 -8.93 13.58
N ALA A 4 -5.02 -8.59 12.28
CA ALA A 4 -3.89 -8.86 11.41
C ALA A 4 -2.67 -8.01 11.79
N ILE A 5 -2.89 -6.75 12.14
CA ILE A 5 -1.83 -5.84 12.63
C ILE A 5 -1.30 -6.33 13.96
N ALA A 6 -2.17 -6.71 14.91
CA ALA A 6 -1.77 -7.22 16.22
C ALA A 6 -0.99 -8.54 16.08
N ALA A 7 -1.45 -9.46 15.24
CA ALA A 7 -0.77 -10.73 14.98
C ALA A 7 0.63 -10.56 14.37
N ALA A 8 0.87 -9.45 13.65
CA ALA A 8 2.18 -9.14 13.08
C ALA A 8 3.04 -8.28 14.04
N LEU A 9 2.42 -7.37 14.81
CA LEU A 9 3.13 -6.42 15.65
C LEU A 9 3.75 -7.09 16.88
N VAL A 10 3.02 -7.97 17.55
CA VAL A 10 3.50 -8.63 18.78
C VAL A 10 4.76 -9.46 18.52
N PRO A 11 4.81 -10.38 17.54
CA PRO A 11 6.05 -11.12 17.23
C PRO A 11 7.17 -10.20 16.71
N ALA A 12 6.86 -9.12 15.98
CA ALA A 12 7.87 -8.18 15.52
C ALA A 12 8.57 -7.44 16.67
N ILE A 13 7.82 -7.07 17.72
CA ILE A 13 8.36 -6.44 18.91
C ILE A 13 9.24 -7.45 19.67
N VAL A 14 8.78 -8.69 19.85
CA VAL A 14 9.54 -9.75 20.52
C VAL A 14 10.84 -10.02 19.79
N ASP A 15 10.81 -10.22 18.47
CA ASP A 15 11.99 -10.44 17.64
C ASP A 15 13.00 -9.28 17.74
N THR A 16 12.51 -8.03 17.74
CA THR A 16 13.36 -6.84 17.91
C THR A 16 14.00 -6.78 19.30
N ILE A 17 13.28 -7.20 20.35
CA ILE A 17 13.81 -7.22 21.72
C ILE A 17 14.86 -8.34 21.87
N GLU A 18 14.61 -9.52 21.30
CA GLU A 18 15.51 -10.68 21.40
C GLU A 18 16.79 -10.50 20.58
N THR A 19 16.68 -9.96 19.37
CA THR A 19 17.81 -9.78 18.45
C THR A 19 18.55 -8.46 18.63
N GLY A 20 17.95 -7.49 19.32
CA GLY A 20 18.47 -6.13 19.47
C GLY A 20 18.60 -5.36 18.14
N ARG A 21 18.01 -5.86 17.04
CA ARG A 21 18.10 -5.28 15.69
C ARG A 21 16.72 -5.20 15.06
N VAL A 22 16.47 -4.09 14.37
CA VAL A 22 15.27 -3.95 13.54
C VAL A 22 15.58 -4.60 12.19
N TYR A 23 15.00 -5.76 11.92
CA TYR A 23 15.21 -6.54 10.68
C TYR A 23 15.09 -5.69 9.39
N LEU A 24 14.19 -4.71 9.37
CA LEU A 24 13.97 -3.80 8.23
C LEU A 24 15.18 -2.96 7.82
N PHE A 25 16.12 -2.73 8.73
CA PHE A 25 17.36 -1.98 8.49
C PHE A 25 18.58 -2.89 8.45
N SER A 26 18.39 -4.21 8.43
CA SER A 26 19.47 -5.19 8.32
C SER A 26 19.87 -5.44 6.87
N ARG A 27 21.12 -5.88 6.65
CA ARG A 27 21.56 -6.36 5.34
C ARG A 27 20.76 -7.58 4.88
N GLU A 28 20.37 -8.45 5.80
CA GLU A 28 19.54 -9.63 5.53
C GLU A 28 18.22 -9.26 4.87
N PHE A 29 17.57 -8.17 5.31
CA PHE A 29 16.36 -7.66 4.65
C PHE A 29 16.60 -7.26 3.20
N LEU A 30 17.72 -6.58 2.92
CA LEU A 30 18.08 -6.16 1.55
C LEU A 30 18.43 -7.35 0.67
N ASP A 31 19.11 -8.35 1.21
CA ASP A 31 19.50 -9.57 0.50
C ASP A 31 18.29 -10.47 0.22
N ASP A 32 17.28 -10.47 1.10
CA ASP A 32 16.03 -11.19 0.92
C ASP A 32 15.06 -10.52 -0.08
N LEU A 33 15.20 -9.22 -0.34
CA LEU A 33 14.33 -8.48 -1.24
C LEU A 33 14.25 -9.09 -2.65
N PRO A 34 15.36 -9.39 -3.36
CA PRO A 34 15.33 -10.04 -4.68
C PRO A 34 14.63 -11.40 -4.64
N ALA A 35 14.88 -12.21 -3.59
CA ALA A 35 14.24 -13.50 -3.43
C ALA A 35 12.72 -13.40 -3.25
N ARG A 36 12.21 -12.33 -2.63
CA ARG A 36 10.78 -12.04 -2.49
C ARG A 36 10.13 -11.71 -3.83
N PHE A 37 10.84 -11.04 -4.75
CA PHE A 37 10.34 -10.70 -6.08
C PHE A 37 10.44 -11.84 -7.10
N THR A 38 11.43 -12.73 -6.98
CA THR A 38 11.68 -13.81 -7.92
C THR A 38 11.18 -15.17 -7.46
N GLY A 39 10.94 -15.36 -6.16
CA GLY A 39 10.51 -16.60 -5.52
C GLY A 39 9.06 -16.99 -5.80
N ARG A 40 8.64 -18.11 -5.20
CA ARG A 40 7.27 -18.66 -5.32
C ARG A 40 6.16 -17.70 -4.90
N GLY A 41 6.47 -16.68 -4.09
CA GLY A 41 5.53 -15.63 -3.64
C GLY A 41 5.38 -14.43 -4.59
N ARG A 42 6.06 -14.41 -5.76
CA ARG A 42 6.11 -13.26 -6.68
C ARG A 42 4.75 -12.75 -7.16
N LEU A 43 3.78 -13.64 -7.33
CA LEU A 43 2.43 -13.26 -7.79
C LEU A 43 1.78 -12.22 -6.86
N ARG A 44 2.03 -12.29 -5.56
CA ARG A 44 1.56 -11.33 -4.59
C ARG A 44 2.10 -9.92 -4.85
N PHE A 45 3.41 -9.82 -5.15
CA PHE A 45 4.07 -8.55 -5.44
C PHE A 45 3.58 -7.91 -6.75
N LEU A 46 2.94 -8.68 -7.63
CA LEU A 46 2.28 -8.17 -8.83
C LEU A 46 0.81 -7.86 -8.58
N LEU A 47 0.07 -8.77 -7.95
CA LEU A 47 -1.38 -8.64 -7.75
C LEU A 47 -1.75 -7.49 -6.81
N GLN A 48 -1.04 -7.33 -5.69
CA GLN A 48 -1.35 -6.30 -4.71
C GLN A 48 -1.23 -4.88 -5.29
N PRO A 49 -0.09 -4.48 -5.90
CA PRO A 49 0.01 -3.17 -6.53
C PRO A 49 -0.96 -3.01 -7.72
N THR A 50 -1.21 -4.06 -8.50
CA THR A 50 -2.18 -3.99 -9.61
C THR A 50 -3.58 -3.67 -9.11
N ILE A 51 -4.07 -4.36 -8.08
CA ILE A 51 -5.37 -4.06 -7.48
C ILE A 51 -5.39 -2.66 -6.87
N ALA A 52 -4.31 -2.25 -6.20
CA ALA A 52 -4.17 -0.92 -5.63
C ALA A 52 -4.23 0.18 -6.71
N VAL A 53 -3.57 -0.02 -7.86
CA VAL A 53 -3.65 0.88 -9.03
C VAL A 53 -5.07 0.98 -9.55
N ILE A 54 -5.78 -0.14 -9.72
CA ILE A 54 -7.17 -0.15 -10.22
C ILE A 54 -8.09 0.63 -9.26
N LEU A 55 -7.98 0.38 -7.95
CA LEU A 55 -8.76 1.08 -6.93
C LEU A 55 -8.42 2.57 -6.89
N GLY A 56 -7.14 2.91 -6.96
CA GLY A 56 -6.67 4.28 -7.02
C GLY A 56 -7.17 5.01 -8.25
N ALA A 57 -7.06 4.40 -9.43
CA ALA A 57 -7.52 4.97 -10.67
C ALA A 57 -9.04 5.27 -10.66
N ARG A 58 -9.85 4.33 -10.16
CA ARG A 58 -11.29 4.55 -9.99
C ARG A 58 -11.58 5.71 -9.04
N GLY A 59 -10.87 5.77 -7.91
CA GLY A 59 -10.99 6.87 -6.95
C GLY A 59 -10.60 8.22 -7.55
N GLY A 60 -9.53 8.29 -8.33
CA GLY A 60 -9.06 9.51 -8.96
C GLY A 60 -10.02 10.04 -10.03
N VAL A 61 -10.63 9.16 -10.82
CA VAL A 61 -11.68 9.55 -11.77
C VAL A 61 -12.92 10.08 -11.04
N ALA A 62 -13.31 9.45 -9.94
CA ALA A 62 -14.44 9.92 -9.11
C ALA A 62 -14.13 11.30 -8.51
N ASP A 63 -12.93 11.51 -7.97
CA ASP A 63 -12.47 12.80 -7.45
C ASP A 63 -12.51 13.90 -8.54
N ALA A 64 -12.08 13.58 -9.77
CA ALA A 64 -12.11 14.50 -10.90
C ALA A 64 -13.54 14.88 -11.31
N ARG A 65 -14.47 13.92 -11.28
CA ARG A 65 -15.89 14.16 -11.57
C ARG A 65 -16.55 15.07 -10.53
N ALA A 66 -16.13 14.91 -9.28
CA ALA A 66 -16.60 15.74 -8.15
C ALA A 66 -15.87 17.11 -8.07
N GLY A 67 -14.97 17.44 -9.00
CA GLY A 67 -14.23 18.70 -9.00
C GLY A 67 -13.10 18.75 -7.94
N HIS A 68 -12.79 17.64 -7.29
CA HIS A 68 -11.79 17.59 -6.24
C HIS A 68 -10.36 17.67 -6.80
N PRO A 69 -9.42 18.34 -6.10
CA PRO A 69 -8.01 18.37 -6.50
C PRO A 69 -7.39 16.97 -6.48
N PRO A 70 -6.23 16.78 -7.14
CA PRO A 70 -5.52 15.51 -7.11
C PRO A 70 -5.24 15.03 -5.67
N TYR A 71 -5.45 13.74 -5.44
CA TYR A 71 -5.42 13.12 -4.11
C TYR A 71 -4.19 13.48 -3.27
N LEU A 72 -2.98 13.33 -3.86
CA LEU A 72 -1.72 13.65 -3.16
C LEU A 72 -1.59 15.15 -2.85
N PHE A 73 -2.05 16.01 -3.75
CA PHE A 73 -2.05 17.46 -3.50
C PHE A 73 -2.95 17.81 -2.33
N GLY A 74 -4.18 17.31 -2.32
CA GLY A 74 -5.11 17.53 -1.22
C GLY A 74 -4.62 16.93 0.11
N LEU A 75 -3.97 15.76 0.06
CA LEU A 75 -3.45 15.09 1.26
C LEU A 75 -2.27 15.85 1.89
N LEU A 76 -1.37 16.41 1.07
CA LEU A 76 -0.15 17.06 1.54
C LEU A 76 -0.34 18.55 1.83
N LEU A 77 -1.11 19.27 1.01
CA LEU A 77 -1.17 20.72 1.00
C LEU A 77 -2.50 21.30 1.50
N ASP A 78 -3.59 20.53 1.45
CA ASP A 78 -4.90 20.99 1.92
C ASP A 78 -5.22 20.45 3.33
N GLY A 79 -4.87 21.22 4.34
CA GLY A 79 -5.09 20.85 5.74
C GLY A 79 -6.56 20.62 6.11
N GLY A 80 -7.49 21.35 5.48
CA GLY A 80 -8.92 21.24 5.75
C GLY A 80 -9.54 19.93 5.27
N ARG A 81 -9.04 19.36 4.17
CA ARG A 81 -9.57 18.14 3.56
C ARG A 81 -8.70 16.89 3.79
N ARG A 82 -7.54 17.06 4.40
CA ARG A 82 -6.60 15.96 4.66
C ARG A 82 -7.26 14.77 5.36
N GLY A 83 -8.05 15.03 6.41
CA GLY A 83 -8.73 13.99 7.18
C GLY A 83 -9.77 13.21 6.37
N GLU A 84 -10.53 13.89 5.53
CA GLU A 84 -11.51 13.27 4.62
C GLU A 84 -10.81 12.38 3.58
N LEU A 85 -9.78 12.91 2.93
CA LEU A 85 -9.00 12.20 1.92
C LEU A 85 -8.29 10.98 2.51
N ALA A 86 -7.67 11.11 3.68
CA ALA A 86 -7.04 9.99 4.39
C ALA A 86 -8.06 8.91 4.73
N ARG A 87 -9.24 9.28 5.25
CA ARG A 87 -10.32 8.35 5.59
C ARG A 87 -10.86 7.64 4.35
N SER A 88 -11.07 8.37 3.24
CA SER A 88 -11.55 7.77 1.99
C SER A 88 -10.52 6.82 1.38
N GLY A 89 -9.24 7.19 1.39
CA GLY A 89 -8.15 6.31 0.97
C GLY A 89 -8.08 5.06 1.82
N TRP A 90 -8.09 5.21 3.14
CA TRP A 90 -8.09 4.11 4.09
C TRP A 90 -9.26 3.14 3.88
N ALA A 91 -10.48 3.66 3.71
CA ALA A 91 -11.66 2.85 3.43
C ALA A 91 -11.53 2.02 2.15
N ALA A 92 -10.87 2.57 1.12
CA ALA A 92 -10.67 1.89 -0.15
C ALA A 92 -9.65 0.75 -0.07
N ILE A 93 -8.58 0.89 0.74
CA ILE A 93 -7.44 -0.06 0.72
C ILE A 93 -7.34 -0.95 1.96
N ARG A 94 -8.08 -0.67 3.04
CA ARG A 94 -7.95 -1.40 4.32
C ARG A 94 -8.09 -2.92 4.19
N ASN A 95 -9.01 -3.39 3.34
CA ASN A 95 -9.25 -4.82 3.15
C ASN A 95 -8.09 -5.45 2.35
N LEU A 96 -7.60 -4.74 1.33
CA LEU A 96 -6.44 -5.17 0.55
C LEU A 96 -5.18 -5.23 1.42
N LEU A 97 -5.00 -4.25 2.33
CA LEU A 97 -3.91 -4.24 3.31
C LEU A 97 -4.00 -5.43 4.27
N ALA A 98 -5.19 -5.71 4.82
CA ALA A 98 -5.38 -6.83 5.74
C ALA A 98 -5.05 -8.16 5.06
N VAL A 99 -5.56 -8.39 3.86
CA VAL A 99 -5.25 -9.58 3.06
C VAL A 99 -3.77 -9.64 2.73
N GLY A 100 -3.16 -8.51 2.38
CA GLY A 100 -1.73 -8.41 2.07
C GLY A 100 -0.84 -8.83 3.24
N ILE A 101 -1.12 -8.33 4.43
CA ILE A 101 -0.38 -8.67 5.65
C ILE A 101 -0.55 -10.16 5.99
N ILE A 102 -1.78 -10.67 5.96
CA ILE A 102 -2.05 -12.09 6.26
C ILE A 102 -1.33 -13.00 5.26
N LEU A 103 -1.43 -12.70 3.97
CA LEU A 103 -0.75 -13.48 2.94
C LEU A 103 0.78 -13.43 3.12
N ASP A 104 1.34 -12.28 3.51
CA ASP A 104 2.77 -12.18 3.76
C ASP A 104 3.22 -13.10 4.91
N LEU A 105 2.50 -13.07 6.03
CA LEU A 105 2.78 -13.94 7.16
C LEU A 105 2.66 -15.43 6.79
N VAL A 106 1.60 -15.80 6.06
CA VAL A 106 1.39 -17.19 5.62
C VAL A 106 2.51 -17.64 4.66
N PHE A 107 2.88 -16.81 3.69
CA PHE A 107 3.97 -17.14 2.78
C PHE A 107 5.32 -17.23 3.48
N GLN A 108 5.61 -16.34 4.43
CA GLN A 108 6.83 -16.44 5.23
C GLN A 108 6.89 -17.76 5.99
N LEU A 109 5.80 -18.16 6.64
CA LEU A 109 5.73 -19.41 7.38
C LEU A 109 5.93 -20.64 6.49
N ILE A 110 5.28 -20.68 5.31
CA ILE A 110 5.34 -21.83 4.40
C ILE A 110 6.68 -21.93 3.69
N LEU A 111 7.25 -20.81 3.23
CA LEU A 111 8.44 -20.82 2.36
C LEU A 111 9.73 -20.74 3.14
N TYR A 112 9.78 -19.96 4.20
CA TYR A 112 11.01 -19.68 4.94
C TYR A 112 11.06 -20.36 6.29
N ARG A 113 9.96 -20.96 6.76
CA ARG A 113 9.81 -21.53 8.12
C ARG A 113 10.23 -20.56 9.24
N SER A 114 10.43 -19.31 8.90
CA SER A 114 10.71 -18.19 9.79
C SER A 114 9.76 -17.05 9.46
N VAL A 115 9.29 -16.34 10.46
CA VAL A 115 8.35 -15.24 10.30
C VAL A 115 9.03 -13.97 10.76
N HIS A 116 9.22 -13.01 9.86
CA HIS A 116 9.69 -11.66 10.14
C HIS A 116 8.51 -10.67 10.00
N PRO A 117 7.68 -10.53 11.04
CA PRO A 117 6.43 -9.79 10.96
C PRO A 117 6.64 -8.31 10.69
N GLY A 118 7.76 -7.73 11.11
CA GLY A 118 8.13 -6.36 10.83
C GLY A 118 8.22 -6.07 9.33
N ALA A 119 8.74 -7.01 8.54
CA ALA A 119 8.79 -6.86 7.09
C ALA A 119 7.38 -6.86 6.47
N ALA A 120 6.47 -7.69 6.96
CA ALA A 120 5.08 -7.72 6.49
C ALA A 120 4.34 -6.40 6.75
N LEU A 121 4.61 -5.76 7.90
CA LEU A 121 4.00 -4.49 8.29
C LEU A 121 4.51 -3.28 7.50
N VAL A 122 5.64 -3.37 6.84
CA VAL A 122 6.22 -2.27 6.05
C VAL A 122 6.11 -2.51 4.57
N VAL A 123 6.53 -3.67 4.10
CA VAL A 123 6.56 -3.97 2.65
C VAL A 123 5.13 -4.04 2.09
N GLY A 124 4.20 -4.70 2.78
CA GLY A 124 2.81 -4.79 2.35
C GLY A 124 2.13 -3.42 2.17
N PRO A 125 2.13 -2.57 3.20
CA PRO A 125 1.59 -1.21 3.09
C PRO A 125 2.26 -0.36 2.00
N ILE A 126 3.58 -0.39 1.85
CA ILE A 126 4.27 0.36 0.80
C ILE A 126 3.80 -0.10 -0.59
N LEU A 127 3.75 -1.41 -0.83
CA LEU A 127 3.32 -2.01 -2.10
C LEU A 127 1.85 -1.71 -2.46
N ILE A 128 1.05 -1.32 -1.50
CA ILE A 128 -0.38 -1.01 -1.70
C ILE A 128 -0.61 0.50 -1.67
N CYS A 129 -0.13 1.21 -0.65
CA CYS A 129 -0.42 2.62 -0.45
C CYS A 129 0.24 3.51 -1.52
N ALA A 130 1.48 3.22 -1.90
CA ALA A 130 2.20 4.03 -2.87
C ALA A 130 1.55 3.95 -4.27
N PRO A 131 1.35 2.76 -4.89
CA PRO A 131 0.71 2.69 -6.19
C PRO A 131 -0.75 3.16 -6.16
N TYR A 132 -1.50 2.93 -5.07
CA TYR A 132 -2.84 3.48 -4.90
C TYR A 132 -2.86 5.02 -4.96
N ALA A 133 -2.02 5.66 -4.15
CA ALA A 133 -1.98 7.12 -4.06
C ALA A 133 -1.52 7.77 -5.39
N LEU A 134 -0.51 7.18 -6.02
CA LEU A 134 -0.02 7.63 -7.33
C LEU A 134 -1.09 7.47 -8.42
N ALA A 135 -1.71 6.30 -8.51
CA ALA A 135 -2.74 6.04 -9.50
C ALA A 135 -3.95 6.96 -9.30
N ARG A 136 -4.37 7.21 -8.04
CA ARG A 136 -5.47 8.13 -7.72
C ARG A 136 -5.15 9.58 -8.11
N ALA A 137 -3.92 10.02 -7.86
CA ALA A 137 -3.49 11.37 -8.24
C ALA A 137 -3.37 11.55 -9.76
N LEU A 138 -2.77 10.58 -10.46
CA LEU A 138 -2.57 10.63 -11.89
C LEU A 138 -3.88 10.54 -12.67
N SER A 139 -4.75 9.59 -12.32
CA SER A 139 -6.04 9.43 -13.00
C SER A 139 -6.96 10.63 -12.81
N ASN A 140 -6.90 11.31 -11.66
CA ASN A 140 -7.60 12.58 -11.47
C ASN A 140 -7.11 13.64 -12.47
N ARG A 141 -5.80 13.80 -12.63
CA ARG A 141 -5.22 14.76 -13.57
C ARG A 141 -5.61 14.45 -15.00
N VAL A 142 -5.49 13.19 -15.42
CA VAL A 142 -5.86 12.75 -16.78
C VAL A 142 -7.35 12.99 -17.04
N ALA A 143 -8.22 12.61 -16.10
CA ALA A 143 -9.67 12.80 -16.25
C ALA A 143 -10.09 14.29 -16.30
N ARG A 144 -9.37 15.17 -15.64
CA ARG A 144 -9.60 16.62 -15.71
C ARG A 144 -9.13 17.20 -17.04
N TRP A 145 -7.97 16.76 -17.51
CA TRP A 145 -7.43 17.21 -18.80
C TRP A 145 -8.34 16.82 -19.96
N SER A 146 -8.84 15.60 -19.98
CA SER A 146 -9.77 15.15 -21.03
C SER A 146 -11.09 15.94 -21.06
N LYS A 147 -11.56 16.46 -19.92
CA LYS A 147 -12.73 17.35 -19.85
C LYS A 147 -12.44 18.75 -20.38
N GLY A 148 -11.22 19.25 -20.17
CA GLY A 148 -10.82 20.60 -20.66
C GLY A 148 -10.60 20.66 -22.17
N SER A 149 -10.15 19.55 -22.79
CA SER A 149 -9.93 19.49 -24.24
C SER A 149 -11.20 19.21 -25.05
N GLY A 150 -12.28 18.75 -24.44
CA GLY A 150 -13.56 18.48 -25.11
C GLY A 150 -14.53 19.68 -25.16
N GLY A 151 -14.15 20.84 -24.64
CA GLY A 151 -15.01 22.03 -24.56
C GLY A 151 -14.75 23.12 -25.63
N THR A 152 -13.96 22.81 -26.66
CA THR A 152 -13.64 23.73 -27.78
C THR A 152 -14.16 23.18 -29.10
N THR A 153 -15.46 22.95 -29.21
CA THR A 153 -16.17 22.79 -30.48
C THR A 153 -17.47 23.56 -30.44
#